data_13fa894bb57b8d094606a09fa4c904c0
#
_entry.id   13fa894bb57b8d094606a09fa4c904c0
#
_cell.length_a   1.000
_cell.length_b   1.000
_cell.length_c   1.000
_cell.angle_alpha   90.00
_cell.angle_beta   90.00
_cell.angle_gamma   90.00
#
_symmetry.space_group_name_H-M   'P 1'
#
loop_
_entity.id
_entity.type
_entity.pdbx_description
1 polymer ?
#
loop_
_entity_poly.entity_id
_entity_poly.type
_entity_poly.pdbx_seq_one_letter_code
_entity_poly.pdbx_strand_id
1 'polypeptide(L)'
;MIHHPEFKFREPLTTRKETRYIVVHHVGKRGAFSVEDIHKMHLDRKCDPLMAGIGYHYYIRKNGEIYEGRPRWKKGAHVNDKVHHYNSVSVGICFEGDFNYDKMEDQQLEASIMLLSVLSLAYGNAPICTHHYLDERRNCPGKNFPFQKLLHEVHAQKQRFIQLYGDPKEVDYEFLLKFLS
;
A
#
# COMPACT_ATOMS: atom_id res chain seq x y z
N MET A 1 -14.71 2.80 1.46
CA MET A 1 -15.04 1.36 1.27
C MET A 1 -13.90 0.71 0.49
N ILE A 2 -13.44 -0.48 0.94
CA ILE A 2 -12.41 -1.27 0.25
C ILE A 2 -13.12 -2.30 -0.64
N HIS A 3 -12.77 -2.31 -1.93
CA HIS A 3 -13.24 -3.30 -2.88
C HIS A 3 -12.32 -4.53 -2.85
N HIS A 4 -12.92 -5.72 -2.92
CA HIS A 4 -12.21 -7.00 -2.86
C HIS A 4 -12.40 -7.80 -4.17
N PRO A 5 -11.71 -7.42 -5.26
CA PRO A 5 -11.80 -8.15 -6.52
C PRO A 5 -11.14 -9.53 -6.39
N GLU A 6 -11.67 -10.50 -7.11
CA GLU A 6 -11.08 -11.83 -7.19
C GLU A 6 -9.98 -11.86 -8.26
N PHE A 7 -8.76 -12.20 -7.86
CA PHE A 7 -7.62 -12.35 -8.76
C PHE A 7 -7.18 -13.80 -8.89
N LYS A 8 -6.94 -14.21 -10.13
CA LYS A 8 -6.27 -15.50 -10.40
C LYS A 8 -4.76 -15.28 -10.42
N PHE A 9 -4.09 -15.64 -9.34
CA PHE A 9 -2.64 -15.64 -9.25
C PHE A 9 -2.05 -16.85 -9.99
N ARG A 10 -0.85 -16.68 -10.59
CA ARG A 10 -0.14 -17.74 -11.32
C ARG A 10 0.25 -18.91 -10.41
N GLU A 11 0.50 -18.63 -9.14
CA GLU A 11 0.89 -19.59 -8.12
C GLU A 11 0.30 -19.22 -6.76
N PRO A 12 0.21 -20.15 -5.80
CA PRO A 12 -0.25 -19.85 -4.45
C PRO A 12 0.65 -18.82 -3.76
N LEU A 13 0.05 -17.83 -3.12
CA LEU A 13 0.77 -16.78 -2.41
C LEU A 13 1.23 -17.26 -1.03
N THR A 14 2.51 -17.06 -0.72
CA THR A 14 3.08 -17.33 0.60
C THR A 14 2.53 -16.39 1.66
N THR A 15 2.26 -16.89 2.86
CA THR A 15 1.82 -16.07 4.00
C THR A 15 3.01 -15.30 4.59
N ARG A 16 2.80 -14.01 4.91
CA ARG A 16 3.76 -13.18 5.63
C ARG A 16 3.65 -13.45 7.13
N LYS A 17 4.80 -13.55 7.82
CA LYS A 17 4.84 -13.84 9.26
C LYS A 17 4.68 -12.59 10.13
N GLU A 18 5.16 -11.45 9.66
CA GLU A 18 5.16 -10.19 10.39
C GLU A 18 5.04 -8.99 9.45
N THR A 19 4.67 -7.84 9.98
CA THR A 19 4.66 -6.57 9.25
C THR A 19 5.46 -5.54 10.02
N ARG A 20 6.57 -5.09 9.44
CA ARG A 20 7.48 -4.07 10.02
C ARG A 20 7.34 -2.73 9.33
N TYR A 21 6.85 -2.71 8.08
CA TYR A 21 6.77 -1.49 7.26
C TYR A 21 5.48 -1.44 6.47
N ILE A 22 5.02 -0.23 6.22
CA ILE A 22 4.02 0.06 5.19
C ILE A 22 4.73 0.89 4.12
N VAL A 23 4.79 0.38 2.89
CA VAL A 23 5.57 0.98 1.80
C VAL A 23 4.65 1.59 0.78
N VAL A 24 4.82 2.89 0.52
CA VAL A 24 4.03 3.61 -0.48
C VAL A 24 4.75 3.63 -1.84
N HIS A 25 3.96 3.39 -2.89
CA HIS A 25 4.38 3.34 -4.28
C HIS A 25 3.45 4.15 -5.15
N HIS A 26 3.85 4.41 -6.39
CA HIS A 26 2.97 4.84 -7.46
C HIS A 26 3.03 3.86 -8.65
N VAL A 27 2.05 3.95 -9.53
CA VAL A 27 2.06 3.19 -10.80
C VAL A 27 3.24 3.62 -11.67
N GLY A 28 3.62 4.90 -11.60
CA GLY A 28 4.68 5.49 -12.41
C GLY A 28 4.30 5.58 -13.90
N LYS A 29 3.00 5.68 -14.17
CA LYS A 29 2.43 5.89 -15.52
C LYS A 29 1.28 6.87 -15.44
N ARG A 30 1.20 7.75 -16.43
CA ARG A 30 0.07 8.67 -16.60
C ARG A 30 -1.08 7.94 -17.28
N GLY A 31 -2.30 8.30 -16.91
CA GLY A 31 -3.54 7.68 -17.39
C GLY A 31 -4.35 7.06 -16.25
N ALA A 32 -5.51 6.50 -16.60
CA ALA A 32 -6.36 5.77 -15.68
C ALA A 32 -6.06 4.28 -15.80
N PHE A 33 -5.79 3.64 -14.67
CA PHE A 33 -5.55 2.19 -14.60
C PHE A 33 -6.50 1.59 -13.57
N SER A 34 -7.20 0.54 -13.94
CA SER A 34 -7.94 -0.27 -12.99
C SER A 34 -6.98 -1.17 -12.19
N VAL A 35 -7.44 -1.74 -11.10
CA VAL A 35 -6.63 -2.70 -10.33
C VAL A 35 -6.36 -3.97 -11.14
N GLU A 36 -7.28 -4.35 -12.03
CA GLU A 36 -7.14 -5.46 -12.98
C GLU A 36 -6.03 -5.17 -14.00
N ASP A 37 -5.92 -3.91 -14.48
CA ASP A 37 -4.83 -3.50 -15.37
C ASP A 37 -3.47 -3.66 -14.67
N ILE A 38 -3.38 -3.26 -13.39
CA ILE A 38 -2.16 -3.45 -12.59
C ILE A 38 -1.85 -4.95 -12.42
N HIS A 39 -2.88 -5.77 -12.14
CA HIS A 39 -2.72 -7.21 -12.02
C HIS A 39 -2.18 -7.82 -13.32
N LYS A 40 -2.79 -7.46 -14.45
CA LYS A 40 -2.36 -7.92 -15.79
C LYS A 40 -0.95 -7.44 -16.12
N MET A 41 -0.62 -6.17 -15.90
CA MET A 41 0.72 -5.64 -16.13
C MET A 41 1.80 -6.41 -15.34
N HIS A 42 1.48 -6.85 -14.12
CA HIS A 42 2.41 -7.65 -13.32
C HIS A 42 2.52 -9.10 -13.81
N LEU A 43 1.42 -9.72 -14.25
CA LEU A 43 1.45 -11.04 -14.89
C LEU A 43 2.28 -11.04 -16.17
N ASP A 44 2.15 -9.98 -16.99
CA ASP A 44 2.81 -9.86 -18.30
C ASP A 44 4.28 -9.39 -18.18
N ARG A 45 4.70 -8.99 -16.97
CA ARG A 45 6.06 -8.48 -16.74
C ARG A 45 7.10 -9.57 -16.94
N LYS A 46 8.03 -9.32 -17.90
CA LYS A 46 9.20 -10.17 -18.13
C LYS A 46 10.24 -9.90 -17.04
N CYS A 47 10.34 -10.78 -16.07
CA CYS A 47 11.29 -10.74 -14.96
C CYS A 47 11.56 -12.17 -14.46
N ASP A 48 12.64 -12.34 -13.74
CA ASP A 48 13.02 -13.62 -13.14
C ASP A 48 13.18 -13.46 -11.61
N PRO A 49 12.39 -14.19 -10.80
CA PRO A 49 11.26 -15.03 -11.21
C PRO A 49 10.07 -14.20 -11.72
N LEU A 50 9.19 -14.85 -12.50
CA LEU A 50 7.95 -14.23 -13.00
C LEU A 50 7.06 -13.82 -11.82
N MET A 51 6.36 -12.69 -11.98
CA MET A 51 5.39 -12.26 -10.97
C MET A 51 4.13 -13.13 -10.99
N ALA A 52 3.63 -13.49 -9.80
CA ALA A 52 2.39 -14.25 -9.66
C ALA A 52 1.13 -13.45 -10.02
N GLY A 53 1.22 -12.15 -10.14
CA GLY A 53 0.15 -11.18 -10.38
C GLY A 53 0.46 -9.90 -9.63
N ILE A 54 -0.57 -9.09 -9.32
CA ILE A 54 -0.40 -7.82 -8.61
C ILE A 54 0.52 -7.98 -7.37
N GLY A 55 1.52 -7.12 -7.24
CA GLY A 55 2.52 -7.18 -6.16
C GLY A 55 2.12 -6.41 -4.91
N TYR A 56 1.18 -5.48 -5.05
CA TYR A 56 0.70 -4.60 -3.99
C TYR A 56 -0.45 -5.24 -3.20
N HIS A 57 -0.60 -4.82 -1.93
CA HIS A 57 -1.70 -5.27 -1.07
C HIS A 57 -2.93 -4.38 -1.24
N TYR A 58 -2.71 -3.07 -1.45
CA TYR A 58 -3.78 -2.13 -1.75
C TYR A 58 -3.40 -1.25 -2.93
N TYR A 59 -4.42 -0.85 -3.65
CA TYR A 59 -4.35 0.09 -4.76
C TYR A 59 -5.36 1.21 -4.52
N ILE A 60 -4.91 2.46 -4.55
CA ILE A 60 -5.75 3.65 -4.31
C ILE A 60 -5.84 4.45 -5.60
N ARG A 61 -7.06 4.57 -6.13
CA ARG A 61 -7.33 5.34 -7.34
C ARG A 61 -7.39 6.83 -7.07
N LYS A 62 -7.28 7.65 -8.12
CA LYS A 62 -7.36 9.11 -8.04
C LYS A 62 -8.66 9.61 -7.42
N ASN A 63 -9.77 8.91 -7.62
CA ASN A 63 -11.09 9.22 -7.05
C ASN A 63 -11.27 8.73 -5.59
N GLY A 64 -10.22 8.20 -4.98
CA GLY A 64 -10.25 7.70 -3.60
C GLY A 64 -10.76 6.27 -3.41
N GLU A 65 -11.17 5.58 -4.46
CA GLU A 65 -11.51 4.15 -4.37
C GLU A 65 -10.29 3.33 -3.97
N ILE A 66 -10.48 2.41 -3.02
CA ILE A 66 -9.44 1.51 -2.53
C ILE A 66 -9.77 0.08 -2.96
N TYR A 67 -8.78 -0.59 -3.51
CA TYR A 67 -8.90 -1.99 -3.94
C TYR A 67 -7.86 -2.85 -3.22
N GLU A 68 -8.29 -4.00 -2.67
CA GLU A 68 -7.35 -5.01 -2.21
C GLU A 68 -6.76 -5.74 -3.42
N GLY A 69 -5.44 -5.84 -3.48
CA GLY A 69 -4.72 -6.59 -4.49
C GLY A 69 -4.36 -7.99 -3.97
N ARG A 70 -3.19 -8.12 -3.34
CA ARG A 70 -2.87 -9.32 -2.56
C ARG A 70 -3.57 -9.26 -1.22
N PRO A 71 -4.11 -10.38 -0.71
CA PRO A 71 -4.60 -10.41 0.66
C PRO A 71 -3.54 -9.88 1.63
N ARG A 72 -3.94 -8.99 2.54
CA ARG A 72 -3.01 -8.22 3.40
C ARG A 72 -2.05 -9.05 4.25
N TRP A 73 -2.36 -10.34 4.49
CA TRP A 73 -1.50 -11.29 5.21
C TRP A 73 -0.54 -12.07 4.32
N LYS A 74 -0.60 -11.89 3.02
CA LYS A 74 0.30 -12.55 2.07
C LYS A 74 1.57 -11.73 1.85
N LYS A 75 2.65 -12.42 1.45
CA LYS A 75 3.90 -11.80 1.05
C LYS A 75 3.70 -10.93 -0.19
N GLY A 76 4.22 -9.70 -0.17
CA GLY A 76 4.19 -8.80 -1.31
C GLY A 76 5.12 -9.20 -2.45
N ALA A 77 5.04 -8.46 -3.56
CA ALA A 77 6.01 -8.48 -4.64
C ALA A 77 6.17 -7.06 -5.21
N HIS A 78 6.40 -6.08 -4.33
CA HIS A 78 6.42 -4.66 -4.65
C HIS A 78 7.80 -3.99 -4.45
N VAL A 79 8.75 -4.65 -3.78
CA VAL A 79 10.13 -4.21 -3.62
C VAL A 79 11.05 -5.24 -4.26
N ASN A 80 11.90 -4.82 -5.21
CA ASN A 80 12.90 -5.70 -5.82
C ASN A 80 14.16 -5.73 -4.95
N ASP A 81 14.10 -6.51 -3.89
CA ASP A 81 15.17 -6.65 -2.91
C ASP A 81 15.44 -8.12 -2.63
N LYS A 82 16.71 -8.51 -2.75
CA LYS A 82 17.18 -9.89 -2.51
C LYS A 82 17.91 -10.04 -1.16
N VAL A 83 18.17 -8.94 -0.47
CA VAL A 83 19.01 -8.91 0.74
C VAL A 83 18.17 -8.80 2.01
N HIS A 84 17.30 -7.79 2.07
CA HIS A 84 16.54 -7.45 3.28
C HIS A 84 15.17 -8.12 3.34
N HIS A 85 14.73 -8.73 2.21
CA HIS A 85 13.45 -9.43 2.11
C HIS A 85 12.23 -8.57 2.47
N TYR A 86 12.22 -7.29 2.09
CA TYR A 86 11.16 -6.34 2.42
C TYR A 86 9.75 -6.83 2.07
N ASN A 87 9.58 -7.56 0.96
CA ASN A 87 8.30 -8.17 0.60
C ASN A 87 7.74 -9.14 1.65
N SER A 88 8.61 -9.70 2.51
CA SER A 88 8.23 -10.65 3.56
C SER A 88 7.87 -9.98 4.89
N VAL A 89 8.12 -8.67 5.02
CA VAL A 89 7.93 -7.90 6.26
C VAL A 89 7.22 -6.56 6.03
N SER A 90 6.57 -6.39 4.87
CA SER A 90 5.88 -5.13 4.58
C SER A 90 4.55 -5.31 3.84
N VAL A 91 3.69 -4.30 4.00
CA VAL A 91 2.49 -4.08 3.19
C VAL A 91 2.81 -3.01 2.15
N GLY A 92 2.55 -3.30 0.88
CA GLY A 92 2.73 -2.34 -0.22
C GLY A 92 1.42 -1.69 -0.62
N ILE A 93 1.40 -0.36 -0.64
CA ILE A 93 0.27 0.48 -1.07
C ILE A 93 0.67 1.19 -2.35
N CYS A 94 -0.08 0.99 -3.44
CA CYS A 94 0.17 1.64 -4.71
C CYS A 94 -0.88 2.70 -5.01
N PHE A 95 -0.43 3.85 -5.46
CA PHE A 95 -1.27 4.98 -5.85
C PHE A 95 -1.36 5.09 -7.36
N GLU A 96 -2.57 5.30 -7.89
CA GLU A 96 -2.78 5.62 -9.30
C GLU A 96 -2.11 6.95 -9.64
N GLY A 97 -1.35 6.99 -10.74
CA GLY A 97 -0.68 8.18 -11.25
C GLY A 97 0.82 8.04 -11.38
N ASP A 98 1.44 9.07 -11.94
CA ASP A 98 2.89 9.26 -11.99
C ASP A 98 3.27 10.57 -11.30
N PHE A 99 3.60 10.48 -10.01
CA PHE A 99 3.94 11.65 -9.21
C PHE A 99 5.33 12.24 -9.48
N ASN A 100 5.97 11.85 -10.57
CA ASN A 100 7.03 12.66 -11.16
C ASN A 100 6.47 13.87 -11.91
N TYR A 101 5.21 13.78 -12.36
CA TYR A 101 4.51 14.78 -13.16
C TYR A 101 3.15 15.20 -12.57
N ASP A 102 2.38 14.22 -12.09
CA ASP A 102 1.04 14.42 -11.55
C ASP A 102 1.09 14.98 -10.12
N LYS A 103 0.00 15.61 -9.70
CA LYS A 103 -0.28 15.91 -8.28
C LYS A 103 -1.30 14.89 -7.76
N MET A 104 -1.31 14.67 -6.46
CA MET A 104 -2.30 13.81 -5.80
C MET A 104 -3.64 14.56 -5.71
N GLU A 105 -4.72 13.86 -6.06
CA GLU A 105 -6.08 14.36 -5.89
C GLU A 105 -6.49 14.31 -4.42
N ASP A 106 -7.36 15.24 -3.99
CA ASP A 106 -7.76 15.33 -2.58
C ASP A 106 -8.46 14.05 -2.09
N GLN A 107 -9.35 13.45 -2.89
CA GLN A 107 -10.02 12.19 -2.54
C GLN A 107 -9.02 11.04 -2.38
N GLN A 108 -7.98 10.99 -3.21
CA GLN A 108 -6.92 9.99 -3.10
C GLN A 108 -6.11 10.18 -1.81
N LEU A 109 -5.82 11.43 -1.44
CA LEU A 109 -5.15 11.78 -0.19
C LEU A 109 -5.99 11.39 1.02
N GLU A 110 -7.27 11.77 1.07
CA GLU A 110 -8.19 11.45 2.16
C GLU A 110 -8.33 9.93 2.37
N ALA A 111 -8.56 9.19 1.29
CA ALA A 111 -8.65 7.73 1.32
C ALA A 111 -7.36 7.09 1.86
N SER A 112 -6.20 7.63 1.45
CA SER A 112 -4.90 7.13 1.89
C SER A 112 -4.63 7.42 3.37
N ILE A 113 -5.01 8.59 3.88
CA ILE A 113 -4.89 8.94 5.30
C ILE A 113 -5.64 7.91 6.16
N MET A 114 -6.90 7.62 5.80
CA MET A 114 -7.71 6.64 6.53
C MET A 114 -7.09 5.24 6.50
N LEU A 115 -6.77 4.72 5.32
CA LEU A 115 -6.20 3.37 5.17
C LEU A 115 -4.85 3.23 5.89
N LEU A 116 -3.93 4.17 5.69
CA LEU A 116 -2.60 4.12 6.28
C LEU A 116 -2.62 4.27 7.79
N SER A 117 -3.54 5.08 8.34
CA SER A 117 -3.71 5.23 9.79
C SER A 117 -4.14 3.91 10.42
N VAL A 118 -5.17 3.27 9.85
CA VAL A 118 -5.67 1.99 10.35
C VAL A 118 -4.63 0.89 10.21
N LEU A 119 -3.98 0.76 9.05
CA LEU A 119 -2.93 -0.25 8.84
C LEU A 119 -1.75 -0.05 9.78
N SER A 120 -1.29 1.20 9.98
CA SER A 120 -0.18 1.49 10.90
C SER A 120 -0.53 1.04 12.32
N LEU A 121 -1.71 1.36 12.83
CA LEU A 121 -2.17 0.96 14.16
C LEU A 121 -2.37 -0.56 14.28
N ALA A 122 -3.01 -1.18 13.30
CA ALA A 122 -3.26 -2.63 13.27
C ALA A 122 -1.96 -3.46 13.23
N TYR A 123 -0.87 -2.87 12.71
CA TYR A 123 0.45 -3.51 12.71
C TYR A 123 1.40 -2.93 13.77
N GLY A 124 0.87 -2.66 14.98
CA GLY A 124 1.67 -2.25 16.13
C GLY A 124 2.42 -0.93 15.91
N ASN A 125 1.76 0.03 15.26
CA ASN A 125 2.32 1.32 14.92
C ASN A 125 3.42 1.26 13.85
N ALA A 126 3.31 0.32 12.89
CA ALA A 126 4.28 0.14 11.83
C ALA A 126 4.57 1.45 11.08
N PRO A 127 5.84 1.80 10.86
CA PRO A 127 6.23 3.01 10.14
C PRO A 127 5.84 2.93 8.67
N ILE A 128 5.48 4.11 8.12
CA ILE A 128 5.20 4.31 6.71
C ILE A 128 6.46 4.89 6.05
N CYS A 129 6.90 4.27 4.96
CA CYS A 129 8.05 4.73 4.20
C CYS A 129 7.78 4.70 2.69
N THR A 130 8.64 5.35 1.91
CA THR A 130 8.58 5.30 0.45
C THR A 130 9.38 4.11 -0.08
N HIS A 131 9.09 3.68 -1.32
CA HIS A 131 9.95 2.71 -2.01
C HIS A 131 11.39 3.22 -2.16
N HIS A 132 11.56 4.51 -2.46
CA HIS A 132 12.87 5.16 -2.53
C HIS A 132 13.68 5.01 -1.23
N TYR A 133 13.04 5.12 -0.07
CA TYR A 133 13.71 4.93 1.22
C TYR A 133 14.33 3.53 1.38
N LEU A 134 13.69 2.50 0.81
CA LEU A 134 14.17 1.13 0.86
C LEU A 134 15.11 0.76 -0.30
N ASP A 135 15.00 1.46 -1.43
CA ASP A 135 15.83 1.28 -2.62
C ASP A 135 16.06 2.64 -3.29
N GLU A 136 17.17 3.30 -2.97
CA GLU A 136 17.54 4.64 -3.46
C GLU A 136 17.69 4.72 -4.99
N ARG A 137 17.83 3.58 -5.67
CA ARG A 137 17.85 3.50 -7.14
C ARG A 137 16.49 3.77 -7.76
N ARG A 138 15.42 3.82 -6.96
CA ARG A 138 14.04 4.02 -7.38
C ARG A 138 13.57 5.44 -7.08
N ASN A 139 12.98 6.09 -8.08
CA ASN A 139 12.29 7.37 -7.88
C ASN A 139 10.78 7.11 -7.66
N CYS A 140 10.45 6.33 -6.63
CA CYS A 140 9.08 5.94 -6.29
C CYS A 140 8.78 6.32 -4.83
N PRO A 141 7.70 7.04 -4.57
CA PRO A 141 6.53 7.30 -5.41
C PRO A 141 6.61 8.57 -6.30
N GLY A 142 7.77 9.19 -6.47
CA GLY A 142 7.97 10.36 -7.32
C GLY A 142 8.07 11.68 -6.54
N LYS A 143 8.70 12.70 -7.16
CA LYS A 143 9.07 13.96 -6.50
C LYS A 143 7.87 14.83 -6.06
N ASN A 144 6.72 14.69 -6.73
CA ASN A 144 5.51 15.46 -6.43
C ASN A 144 4.57 14.70 -5.45
N PHE A 145 4.96 13.49 -5.01
CA PHE A 145 4.18 12.76 -4.01
C PHE A 145 4.21 13.52 -2.68
N PRO A 146 3.06 13.88 -2.07
CA PRO A 146 3.01 14.77 -0.91
C PRO A 146 3.31 14.00 0.39
N PHE A 147 4.47 13.31 0.45
CA PHE A 147 4.77 12.35 1.51
C PHE A 147 4.77 12.97 2.90
N GLN A 148 5.35 14.16 3.07
CA GLN A 148 5.40 14.83 4.38
C GLN A 148 4.00 15.26 4.86
N LYS A 149 3.19 15.82 3.94
CA LYS A 149 1.78 16.15 4.24
C LYS A 149 1.01 14.90 4.63
N LEU A 150 1.15 13.82 3.85
CA LEU A 150 0.51 12.54 4.13
C LEU A 150 0.88 12.00 5.52
N LEU A 151 2.15 11.99 5.88
CA LEU A 151 2.59 11.53 7.21
C LEU A 151 2.03 12.38 8.35
N HIS A 152 1.99 13.71 8.16
CA HIS A 152 1.41 14.63 9.15
C HIS A 152 -0.07 14.32 9.40
N GLU A 153 -0.85 14.21 8.34
CA GLU A 153 -2.29 13.90 8.43
C GLU A 153 -2.56 12.49 8.97
N VAL A 154 -1.77 11.50 8.57
CA VAL A 154 -1.85 10.14 9.13
C VAL A 154 -1.55 10.16 10.63
N HIS A 155 -0.54 10.92 11.07
CA HIS A 155 -0.25 11.05 12.49
C HIS A 155 -1.44 11.65 13.25
N ALA A 156 -2.00 12.75 12.76
CA ALA A 156 -3.17 13.39 13.38
C ALA A 156 -4.37 12.43 13.43
N GLN A 157 -4.64 11.69 12.36
CA GLN A 157 -5.75 10.72 12.31
C GLN A 157 -5.53 9.55 13.27
N LYS A 158 -4.29 9.05 13.41
CA LYS A 158 -3.94 8.01 14.38
C LYS A 158 -4.21 8.49 15.82
N GLN A 159 -3.85 9.72 16.17
CA GLN A 159 -4.12 10.28 17.50
C GLN A 159 -5.63 10.31 17.78
N ARG A 160 -6.46 10.68 16.80
CA ARG A 160 -7.93 10.63 16.93
C ARG A 160 -8.43 9.21 17.20
N PHE A 161 -7.91 8.22 16.47
CA PHE A 161 -8.28 6.82 16.70
C PHE A 161 -7.87 6.32 18.10
N ILE A 162 -6.65 6.66 18.54
CA ILE A 162 -6.17 6.30 19.88
C ILE A 162 -7.04 6.94 20.98
N GLN A 163 -7.42 8.20 20.80
CA GLN A 163 -8.35 8.87 21.73
C GLN A 163 -9.73 8.21 21.78
N LEU A 164 -10.23 7.70 20.66
CA LEU A 164 -11.55 7.08 20.57
C LEU A 164 -11.57 5.63 21.03
N TYR A 165 -10.53 4.86 20.74
CA TYR A 165 -10.55 3.41 20.87
C TYR A 165 -9.51 2.85 21.85
N GLY A 166 -8.49 3.62 22.23
CA GLY A 166 -7.44 3.22 23.17
C GLY A 166 -6.08 2.95 22.55
N ASP A 167 -5.12 2.52 23.37
CA ASP A 167 -3.73 2.26 22.96
C ASP A 167 -3.66 1.06 21.98
N PRO A 168 -2.92 1.15 20.87
CA PRO A 168 -2.76 0.05 19.92
C PRO A 168 -2.03 -1.18 20.49
N LYS A 169 -1.47 -1.10 21.69
CA LYS A 169 -0.94 -2.27 22.41
C LYS A 169 -2.04 -3.07 23.11
N GLU A 170 -3.19 -2.45 23.36
CA GLU A 170 -4.32 -3.03 24.09
C GLU A 170 -5.51 -3.31 23.17
N VAL A 171 -5.58 -2.62 22.03
CA VAL A 171 -6.70 -2.68 21.08
C VAL A 171 -6.24 -3.24 19.74
N ASP A 172 -6.92 -4.26 19.25
CA ASP A 172 -6.74 -4.77 17.90
C ASP A 172 -7.45 -3.87 16.89
N TYR A 173 -6.70 -3.02 16.22
CA TYR A 173 -7.22 -2.09 15.21
C TYR A 173 -7.65 -2.75 13.88
N GLU A 174 -7.48 -4.07 13.73
CA GLU A 174 -7.94 -4.77 12.51
C GLU A 174 -9.45 -4.67 12.31
N PHE A 175 -10.23 -4.46 13.40
CA PHE A 175 -11.67 -4.27 13.28
C PHE A 175 -12.03 -3.05 12.42
N LEU A 176 -11.22 -1.98 12.44
CA LEU A 176 -11.47 -0.79 11.61
C LEU A 176 -11.32 -1.07 10.11
N LEU A 177 -10.53 -2.06 9.70
CA LEU A 177 -10.43 -2.46 8.30
C LEU A 177 -11.77 -3.01 7.78
N LYS A 178 -12.58 -3.63 8.66
CA LYS A 178 -13.91 -4.12 8.33
C LYS A 178 -14.91 -2.98 8.10
N PHE A 179 -14.71 -1.81 8.71
CA PHE A 179 -15.53 -0.63 8.45
C PHE A 179 -15.14 0.11 7.18
N LEU A 180 -13.93 -0.12 6.68
CA LEU A 180 -13.48 0.42 5.39
C LEU A 180 -13.92 -0.46 4.21
N SER A 181 -14.34 -1.71 4.49
CA SER A 181 -14.81 -2.69 3.49
C SER A 181 -16.23 -2.45 3.03
#